data_ddb10373cea3d7c351a9b068cd6ec246
#
_entry.id   ddb10373cea3d7c351a9b068cd6ec246
#
_cell.length_a   1.000
_cell.length_b   1.000
_cell.length_c   1.000
_cell.angle_alpha   90.00
_cell.angle_beta   90.00
_cell.angle_gamma   90.00
#
_symmetry.space_group_name_H-M   'P 1'
#
loop_
_entity.id
_entity.type
_entity.pdbx_description
1 polymer ?
#
loop_
_entity_poly.entity_id
_entity_poly.type
_entity_poly.pdbx_seq_one_letter_code
_entity_poly.pdbx_strand_id
1 'polypeptide(L)'
;DLPRGDTGALDLLYAPSRPSCLLFVEPALRPVFKTPRIFLNLCSGEACRDYAFRQGSRYGLAGTRTGALYRVWKALDSGAFPLKAPLRGYAGKLAELAESPLHCTLLEDGGLRLAGSVDEGCVRLGVLRDRVRRRLQGHLPRVQAAMEGKNVDWKALSHAVRAIRQQEELLETGRLVFPLRDRAEI
;
A
#
# COMPACT_ATOMS: atom_id res chain seq x y z
N ASP A 1 7.26 23.27 4.73
CA ASP A 1 6.12 22.53 4.16
C ASP A 1 6.27 21.06 4.54
N LEU A 2 5.48 20.62 5.51
CA LEU A 2 5.35 19.19 5.80
C LEU A 2 4.61 18.53 4.62
N PRO A 3 5.09 17.42 4.08
CA PRO A 3 4.44 16.76 2.97
C PRO A 3 3.02 16.38 3.37
N ARG A 4 2.04 16.82 2.57
CA ARG A 4 0.62 16.48 2.76
C ARG A 4 0.46 14.97 2.81
N GLY A 5 -0.03 14.44 3.92
CA GLY A 5 -0.34 13.02 4.10
C GLY A 5 0.74 12.17 4.75
N ASP A 6 1.76 12.76 5.37
CA ASP A 6 2.75 12.01 6.13
C ASP A 6 2.30 11.86 7.59
N THR A 7 1.74 10.69 7.90
CA THR A 7 1.35 10.35 9.29
C THR A 7 2.56 10.20 10.20
N GLY A 8 3.75 9.92 9.66
CA GLY A 8 5.01 9.89 10.42
C GLY A 8 5.40 11.24 10.96
N ALA A 9 5.06 12.34 10.26
CA ALA A 9 5.29 13.69 10.75
C ALA A 9 4.43 14.02 11.98
N LEU A 10 3.17 13.55 12.03
CA LEU A 10 2.32 13.68 13.22
C LEU A 10 2.86 12.86 14.38
N ASP A 11 3.29 11.62 14.15
CA ASP A 11 3.91 10.79 15.16
C ASP A 11 5.15 11.49 15.75
N LEU A 12 5.97 12.11 14.91
CA LEU A 12 7.14 12.86 15.34
C LEU A 12 6.79 14.11 16.17
N LEU A 13 5.79 14.89 15.74
CA LEU A 13 5.37 16.09 16.46
C LEU A 13 4.82 15.81 17.86
N TYR A 14 4.18 14.65 18.04
CA TYR A 14 3.62 14.24 19.33
C TYR A 14 4.47 13.23 20.10
N ALA A 15 5.61 12.78 19.54
CA ALA A 15 6.57 11.92 20.24
C ALA A 15 7.04 12.48 21.60
N PRO A 16 7.19 13.82 21.80
CA PRO A 16 7.56 14.39 23.09
C PRO A 16 6.57 14.16 24.24
N SER A 17 5.32 13.76 23.95
CA SER A 17 4.41 13.30 24.99
C SER A 17 4.91 12.06 25.73
N ARG A 18 5.94 11.38 25.19
CA ARG A 18 6.66 10.25 25.75
C ARG A 18 8.16 10.54 25.83
N PRO A 19 8.67 11.08 26.93
CA PRO A 19 10.09 11.39 27.11
C PRO A 19 11.02 10.21 26.83
N SER A 20 10.56 8.97 27.11
CA SER A 20 11.30 7.75 26.84
C SER A 20 11.52 7.41 25.35
N CYS A 21 10.77 8.05 24.46
CA CYS A 21 10.90 7.85 23.01
C CYS A 21 11.86 8.87 22.36
N LEU A 22 12.31 9.88 23.11
CA LEU A 22 13.21 10.90 22.61
C LEU A 22 14.62 10.69 23.17
N LEU A 23 15.56 10.38 22.27
CA LEU A 23 16.97 10.30 22.63
C LEU A 23 17.61 11.67 22.71
N PHE A 24 17.23 12.58 21.82
CA PHE A 24 17.74 13.95 21.75
C PHE A 24 16.76 14.84 20.99
N VAL A 25 16.66 16.09 21.43
CA VAL A 25 15.94 17.16 20.71
C VAL A 25 16.86 18.37 20.64
N GLU A 26 17.17 18.79 19.41
CA GLU A 26 17.90 20.03 19.17
C GLU A 26 17.21 21.20 19.88
N PRO A 27 17.92 22.04 20.69
CA PRO A 27 17.31 23.12 21.43
C PRO A 27 16.45 24.07 20.60
N ALA A 28 16.86 24.34 19.35
CA ALA A 28 16.12 25.18 18.41
C ALA A 28 14.74 24.61 18.03
N LEU A 29 14.53 23.28 18.10
CA LEU A 29 13.27 22.62 17.78
C LEU A 29 12.33 22.47 18.99
N ARG A 30 12.80 22.71 20.22
CA ARG A 30 11.97 22.61 21.43
C ARG A 30 10.69 23.45 21.38
N PRO A 31 10.66 24.68 20.84
CA PRO A 31 9.44 25.45 20.73
C PRO A 31 8.38 24.81 19.83
N VAL A 32 8.81 24.12 18.76
CA VAL A 32 7.92 23.39 17.84
C VAL A 32 7.13 22.32 18.59
N PHE A 33 7.79 21.58 19.47
CA PHE A 33 7.14 20.53 20.26
C PHE A 33 6.28 21.07 21.41
N LYS A 34 6.49 22.32 21.85
CA LYS A 34 5.65 22.94 22.88
C LYS A 34 4.30 23.42 22.34
N THR A 35 4.22 23.72 21.07
CA THR A 35 3.01 24.24 20.42
C THR A 35 2.63 23.48 19.15
N PRO A 36 2.44 22.15 19.23
CA PRO A 36 2.15 21.34 18.03
C PRO A 36 0.86 21.76 17.33
N ARG A 37 -0.07 22.43 18.02
CA ARG A 37 -1.33 22.94 17.45
C ARG A 37 -1.14 23.88 16.26
N ILE A 38 -0.02 24.59 16.17
CA ILE A 38 0.28 25.48 15.03
C ILE A 38 0.31 24.68 13.72
N PHE A 39 0.71 23.42 13.78
CA PHE A 39 0.79 22.54 12.60
C PHE A 39 -0.53 21.82 12.28
N LEU A 40 -1.47 21.78 13.24
CA LEU A 40 -2.76 21.11 13.06
C LEU A 40 -3.73 21.88 12.15
N ASN A 41 -3.63 23.20 12.09
CA ASN A 41 -4.44 24.02 11.19
C ASN A 41 -4.18 23.72 9.71
N LEU A 42 -3.09 23.00 9.39
CA LEU A 42 -2.72 22.57 8.05
C LEU A 42 -3.22 21.14 7.73
N CYS A 43 -3.67 20.40 8.73
CA CYS A 43 -4.20 19.05 8.57
C CYS A 43 -5.70 19.09 8.32
N SER A 44 -6.11 19.35 7.08
CA SER A 44 -7.46 18.95 6.66
C SER A 44 -7.55 17.42 6.84
N GLY A 45 -8.63 16.91 7.44
CA GLY A 45 -8.85 15.46 7.61
C GLY A 45 -8.76 14.65 6.30
N GLU A 46 -8.72 15.34 5.17
CA GLU A 46 -8.53 14.78 3.83
C GLU A 46 -7.23 13.99 3.69
N ALA A 47 -6.12 14.47 4.24
CA ALA A 47 -4.83 13.79 4.12
C ALA A 47 -4.84 12.42 4.82
N CYS A 48 -5.43 12.34 6.02
CA CYS A 48 -5.56 11.08 6.76
C CYS A 48 -6.58 10.14 6.10
N ARG A 49 -7.71 10.68 5.64
CA ARG A 49 -8.72 9.93 4.88
C ARG A 49 -8.09 9.35 3.60
N ASP A 50 -7.37 10.14 2.83
CA ASP A 50 -6.73 9.72 1.59
C ASP A 50 -5.60 8.72 1.84
N TYR A 51 -4.90 8.86 2.95
CA TYR A 51 -3.93 7.86 3.38
C TYR A 51 -4.62 6.54 3.75
N ALA A 52 -5.65 6.58 4.60
CA ALA A 52 -6.42 5.40 4.99
C ALA A 52 -7.05 4.71 3.78
N PHE A 53 -7.64 5.49 2.86
CA PHE A 53 -8.18 4.97 1.61
C PHE A 53 -7.11 4.32 0.74
N ARG A 54 -5.95 4.96 0.56
CA ARG A 54 -4.82 4.40 -0.18
C ARG A 54 -4.27 3.13 0.47
N GLN A 55 -4.23 3.05 1.79
CA GLN A 55 -3.84 1.82 2.49
C GLN A 55 -4.90 0.72 2.28
N GLY A 56 -6.17 1.01 2.50
CA GLY A 56 -7.27 0.08 2.32
C GLY A 56 -7.40 -0.42 0.87
N SER A 57 -7.32 0.49 -0.12
CA SER A 57 -7.43 0.14 -1.53
C SER A 57 -6.19 -0.54 -2.11
N ARG A 58 -5.01 -0.29 -1.52
CA ARG A 58 -3.74 -0.85 -2.01
C ARG A 58 -3.53 -2.29 -1.58
N TYR A 59 -4.16 -2.71 -0.50
CA TYR A 59 -3.83 -3.93 0.22
C TYR A 59 -5.02 -4.89 0.45
N GLY A 60 -6.25 -4.47 0.11
CA GLY A 60 -7.29 -5.44 -0.15
C GLY A 60 -6.91 -6.20 -1.43
N LEU A 61 -6.67 -7.52 -1.37
CA LEU A 61 -6.02 -8.25 -2.48
C LEU A 61 -6.98 -8.70 -3.57
N ALA A 62 -8.25 -8.88 -3.25
CA ALA A 62 -9.25 -9.20 -4.25
C ALA A 62 -9.52 -7.99 -5.15
N GLY A 63 -9.26 -8.13 -6.44
CA GLY A 63 -9.47 -7.08 -7.44
C GLY A 63 -8.44 -5.95 -7.42
N THR A 64 -7.35 -6.05 -6.64
CA THR A 64 -6.34 -4.99 -6.55
C THR A 64 -5.18 -5.17 -7.53
N ARG A 65 -4.46 -4.07 -7.72
CA ARG A 65 -3.23 -4.03 -8.51
C ARG A 65 -2.21 -5.10 -8.10
N THR A 66 -1.99 -5.27 -6.80
CA THR A 66 -1.01 -6.22 -6.27
C THR A 66 -1.52 -7.65 -6.38
N GLY A 67 -2.81 -7.86 -6.14
CA GLY A 67 -3.46 -9.16 -6.34
C GLY A 67 -3.40 -9.65 -7.79
N ALA A 68 -3.68 -8.77 -8.75
CA ALA A 68 -3.56 -9.09 -10.18
C ALA A 68 -2.12 -9.49 -10.55
N LEU A 69 -1.12 -8.72 -10.10
CA LEU A 69 0.30 -9.05 -10.31
C LEU A 69 0.65 -10.42 -9.72
N TYR A 70 0.23 -10.69 -8.49
CA TYR A 70 0.54 -11.94 -7.80
C TYR A 70 -0.09 -13.15 -8.51
N ARG A 71 -1.37 -13.07 -8.91
CA ARG A 71 -2.03 -14.17 -9.61
C ARG A 71 -1.40 -14.48 -10.96
N VAL A 72 -1.09 -13.43 -11.73
CA VAL A 72 -0.38 -13.60 -13.01
C VAL A 72 1.01 -14.20 -12.80
N TRP A 73 1.77 -13.70 -11.83
CA TRP A 73 3.08 -14.27 -11.50
C TRP A 73 2.98 -15.74 -11.08
N LYS A 74 2.09 -16.06 -10.15
CA LYS A 74 1.88 -17.43 -9.65
C LYS A 74 1.48 -18.38 -10.77
N ALA A 75 0.60 -17.96 -11.68
CA ALA A 75 0.21 -18.75 -12.84
C ALA A 75 1.42 -19.03 -13.76
N LEU A 76 2.24 -18.02 -14.05
CA LEU A 76 3.43 -18.19 -14.89
C LEU A 76 4.53 -19.02 -14.20
N ASP A 77 4.63 -18.97 -12.88
CA ASP A 77 5.64 -19.68 -12.09
C ASP A 77 5.24 -21.14 -11.80
N SER A 78 3.95 -21.48 -11.95
CA SER A 78 3.44 -22.85 -11.71
C SER A 78 3.90 -23.89 -12.73
N GLY A 79 4.53 -23.47 -13.83
CA GLY A 79 4.92 -24.37 -14.93
C GLY A 79 3.80 -24.68 -15.93
N ALA A 80 2.57 -24.18 -15.70
CA ALA A 80 1.42 -24.43 -16.57
C ALA A 80 1.51 -23.69 -17.92
N PHE A 81 2.46 -22.77 -18.07
CA PHE A 81 2.62 -21.96 -19.27
C PHE A 81 4.00 -22.17 -19.92
N PRO A 82 4.06 -22.26 -21.26
CA PRO A 82 5.33 -22.41 -21.97
C PRO A 82 6.09 -21.07 -21.98
N LEU A 83 7.06 -20.91 -21.09
CA LEU A 83 7.77 -19.65 -20.86
C LEU A 83 8.50 -19.08 -22.10
N LYS A 84 8.78 -19.90 -23.10
CA LYS A 84 9.38 -19.49 -24.39
C LYS A 84 8.36 -18.91 -25.37
N ALA A 85 7.06 -19.16 -25.16
CA ALA A 85 6.00 -18.71 -26.06
C ALA A 85 5.75 -17.21 -25.95
N PRO A 86 5.25 -16.56 -27.00
CA PRO A 86 4.85 -15.16 -26.99
C PRO A 86 3.56 -14.96 -26.18
N LEU A 87 3.43 -13.81 -25.54
CA LEU A 87 2.30 -13.41 -24.70
C LEU A 87 0.96 -13.47 -25.44
N ARG A 88 0.93 -13.04 -26.71
CA ARG A 88 -0.30 -12.93 -27.52
C ARG A 88 -1.17 -14.19 -27.53
N GLY A 89 -0.56 -15.37 -27.42
CA GLY A 89 -1.31 -16.64 -27.38
C GLY A 89 -1.91 -16.97 -26.01
N TYR A 90 -1.58 -16.22 -24.97
CA TYR A 90 -1.93 -16.53 -23.58
C TYR A 90 -2.47 -15.33 -22.82
N ALA A 91 -2.47 -14.14 -23.40
CA ALA A 91 -2.85 -12.90 -22.76
C ALA A 91 -4.28 -12.93 -22.22
N GLY A 92 -5.25 -13.47 -22.98
CA GLY A 92 -6.63 -13.62 -22.53
C GLY A 92 -6.74 -14.46 -21.27
N LYS A 93 -6.08 -15.65 -21.26
CA LYS A 93 -6.08 -16.53 -20.09
C LYS A 93 -5.40 -15.91 -18.86
N LEU A 94 -4.34 -15.14 -19.07
CA LEU A 94 -3.67 -14.41 -17.98
C LEU A 94 -4.53 -13.28 -17.45
N ALA A 95 -5.29 -12.60 -18.32
CA ALA A 95 -6.23 -11.54 -17.91
C ALA A 95 -7.38 -12.12 -17.06
N GLU A 96 -7.91 -13.28 -17.44
CA GLU A 96 -8.92 -13.99 -16.63
C GLU A 96 -8.37 -14.39 -15.26
N LEU A 97 -7.17 -15.00 -15.22
CA LEU A 97 -6.52 -15.42 -13.98
C LEU A 97 -6.14 -14.24 -13.06
N ALA A 98 -5.95 -13.05 -13.60
CA ALA A 98 -5.70 -11.86 -12.81
C ALA A 98 -6.89 -11.46 -11.92
N GLU A 99 -8.11 -11.87 -12.26
CA GLU A 99 -9.36 -11.58 -11.54
C GLU A 99 -9.52 -10.08 -11.22
N SER A 100 -9.06 -9.22 -12.11
CA SER A 100 -9.08 -7.77 -11.90
C SER A 100 -9.12 -7.01 -13.24
N PRO A 101 -10.32 -6.83 -13.82
CA PRO A 101 -10.47 -6.10 -15.10
C PRO A 101 -9.93 -4.67 -15.03
N LEU A 102 -9.95 -4.04 -13.86
CA LEU A 102 -9.40 -2.69 -13.66
C LEU A 102 -7.87 -2.65 -13.78
N HIS A 103 -7.20 -3.74 -13.43
CA HIS A 103 -5.74 -3.79 -13.34
C HIS A 103 -5.08 -4.74 -14.33
N CYS A 104 -5.86 -5.50 -15.07
CA CYS A 104 -5.38 -6.37 -16.13
C CYS A 104 -6.32 -6.30 -17.33
N THR A 105 -5.87 -5.68 -18.41
CA THR A 105 -6.64 -5.52 -19.65
C THR A 105 -5.87 -6.05 -20.83
N LEU A 106 -6.58 -6.75 -21.73
CA LEU A 106 -6.05 -7.22 -23.01
C LEU A 106 -5.88 -6.04 -23.96
N LEU A 107 -4.80 -6.05 -24.74
CA LEU A 107 -4.51 -5.07 -25.78
C LEU A 107 -4.79 -5.67 -27.16
N GLU A 108 -4.99 -4.80 -28.16
CA GLU A 108 -5.31 -5.18 -29.55
C GLU A 108 -4.21 -6.04 -30.21
N ASP A 109 -2.94 -5.79 -29.87
CA ASP A 109 -1.79 -6.57 -30.34
C ASP A 109 -1.64 -7.94 -29.65
N GLY A 110 -2.57 -8.32 -28.78
CA GLY A 110 -2.49 -9.50 -27.93
C GLY A 110 -1.53 -9.34 -26.75
N GLY A 111 -1.15 -8.12 -26.42
CA GLY A 111 -0.41 -7.79 -25.22
C GLY A 111 -1.32 -7.64 -24.01
N LEU A 112 -0.72 -7.29 -22.85
CA LEU A 112 -1.41 -7.02 -21.61
C LEU A 112 -1.02 -5.67 -21.03
N ARG A 113 -2.02 -4.93 -20.56
CA ARG A 113 -1.78 -3.86 -19.59
C ARG A 113 -1.99 -4.44 -18.19
N LEU A 114 -0.91 -4.70 -17.46
CA LEU A 114 -0.96 -5.29 -16.14
C LEU A 114 -0.47 -4.30 -15.09
N ALA A 115 -1.37 -3.91 -14.18
CA ALA A 115 -1.06 -2.99 -13.08
C ALA A 115 -0.35 -1.69 -13.54
N GLY A 116 -0.82 -1.12 -14.66
CA GLY A 116 -0.31 0.12 -15.25
C GLY A 116 0.93 -0.02 -16.15
N SER A 117 1.52 -1.23 -16.27
CA SER A 117 2.58 -1.49 -17.26
C SER A 117 1.99 -2.18 -18.47
N VAL A 118 2.54 -1.84 -19.63
CA VAL A 118 2.20 -2.44 -20.92
C VAL A 118 3.28 -3.44 -21.30
N ASP A 119 2.87 -4.65 -21.63
CA ASP A 119 3.70 -5.70 -22.21
C ASP A 119 3.09 -6.10 -23.56
N GLU A 120 3.84 -5.94 -24.63
CA GLU A 120 3.42 -6.22 -26.01
C GLU A 120 3.21 -7.73 -26.24
N GLY A 121 2.34 -8.07 -27.18
CA GLY A 121 2.01 -9.46 -27.47
C GLY A 121 3.19 -10.32 -27.95
N CYS A 122 4.26 -9.73 -28.45
CA CYS A 122 5.50 -10.42 -28.86
C CYS A 122 6.42 -10.80 -27.69
N VAL A 123 6.23 -10.22 -26.50
CA VAL A 123 7.04 -10.51 -25.31
C VAL A 123 6.88 -11.97 -24.90
N ARG A 124 7.99 -12.64 -24.58
CA ARG A 124 7.96 -14.03 -24.10
C ARG A 124 7.40 -14.09 -22.67
N LEU A 125 6.62 -15.11 -22.37
CA LEU A 125 6.03 -15.32 -21.04
C LEU A 125 7.07 -15.37 -19.92
N GLY A 126 8.25 -15.91 -20.16
CA GLY A 126 9.34 -15.92 -19.20
C GLY A 126 9.83 -14.50 -18.84
N VAL A 127 9.92 -13.62 -19.84
CA VAL A 127 10.28 -12.21 -19.62
C VAL A 127 9.19 -11.50 -18.82
N LEU A 128 7.91 -11.74 -19.15
CA LEU A 128 6.79 -11.21 -18.40
C LEU A 128 6.81 -11.68 -16.94
N ARG A 129 7.01 -13.00 -16.71
CA ARG A 129 7.13 -13.57 -15.35
C ARG A 129 8.20 -12.84 -14.53
N ASP A 130 9.39 -12.65 -15.10
CA ASP A 130 10.52 -12.05 -14.40
C ASP A 130 10.30 -10.54 -14.15
N ARG A 131 9.61 -9.83 -15.07
CA ARG A 131 9.19 -8.44 -14.86
C ARG A 131 8.18 -8.33 -13.71
N VAL A 132 7.16 -9.18 -13.71
CA VAL A 132 6.13 -9.20 -12.65
C VAL A 132 6.75 -9.57 -11.31
N ARG A 133 7.64 -10.59 -11.26
CA ARG A 133 8.38 -10.97 -10.05
C ARG A 133 9.18 -9.79 -9.47
N ARG A 134 9.92 -9.05 -10.29
CA ARG A 134 10.68 -7.87 -9.82
C ARG A 134 9.77 -6.80 -9.22
N ARG A 135 8.58 -6.58 -9.79
CA ARG A 135 7.58 -5.63 -9.26
C ARG A 135 6.99 -6.08 -7.93
N LEU A 136 6.93 -7.37 -7.68
CA LEU A 136 6.46 -7.97 -6.44
C LEU A 136 7.56 -8.14 -5.37
N GLN A 137 8.83 -8.05 -5.73
CA GLN A 137 9.96 -8.49 -4.92
C GLN A 137 9.99 -7.90 -3.50
N GLY A 138 9.63 -6.63 -3.32
CA GLY A 138 9.54 -6.00 -2.00
C GLY A 138 8.26 -6.34 -1.21
N HIS A 139 7.28 -6.99 -1.84
CA HIS A 139 5.96 -7.21 -1.27
C HIS A 139 5.56 -8.69 -1.22
N LEU A 140 6.34 -9.57 -1.84
CA LEU A 140 5.96 -10.97 -2.08
C LEU A 140 5.57 -11.73 -0.80
N PRO A 141 6.35 -11.71 0.29
CA PRO A 141 6.00 -12.45 1.52
C PRO A 141 4.67 -11.95 2.12
N ARG A 142 4.46 -10.64 2.06
CA ARG A 142 3.26 -9.99 2.59
C ARG A 142 2.02 -10.31 1.76
N VAL A 143 2.17 -10.28 0.44
CA VAL A 143 1.08 -10.63 -0.49
C VAL A 143 0.73 -12.11 -0.35
N GLN A 144 1.72 -12.96 -0.19
CA GLN A 144 1.57 -14.40 0.01
C GLN A 144 0.79 -14.69 1.30
N ALA A 145 1.22 -14.11 2.42
CA ALA A 145 0.53 -14.23 3.71
C ALA A 145 -0.92 -13.71 3.65
N ALA A 146 -1.14 -12.62 2.94
CA ALA A 146 -2.49 -12.06 2.78
C ALA A 146 -3.38 -12.93 1.87
N MET A 147 -2.84 -13.57 0.85
CA MET A 147 -3.57 -14.54 0.01
C MET A 147 -3.96 -15.79 0.79
N GLU A 148 -3.08 -16.28 1.66
CA GLU A 148 -3.34 -17.39 2.58
C GLU A 148 -4.37 -17.00 3.66
N GLY A 149 -4.36 -15.74 4.11
CA GLY A 149 -5.27 -15.16 5.09
C GLY A 149 -6.58 -14.61 4.51
N LYS A 150 -7.15 -15.22 3.46
CA LYS A 150 -8.41 -14.80 2.81
C LYS A 150 -8.34 -13.46 2.08
N ASN A 151 -7.21 -13.15 1.45
CA ASN A 151 -7.00 -11.95 0.64
C ASN A 151 -7.03 -10.61 1.41
N VAL A 152 -6.79 -10.61 2.71
CA VAL A 152 -6.75 -9.38 3.52
C VAL A 152 -5.34 -9.13 4.05
N ASP A 153 -4.78 -7.98 3.75
CA ASP A 153 -3.57 -7.49 4.38
C ASP A 153 -3.92 -6.79 5.70
N TRP A 154 -3.98 -7.57 6.77
CA TRP A 154 -4.32 -7.09 8.11
C TRP A 154 -3.39 -5.98 8.61
N LYS A 155 -2.11 -6.01 8.24
CA LYS A 155 -1.17 -4.96 8.62
C LYS A 155 -1.53 -3.62 7.99
N ALA A 156 -1.91 -3.62 6.71
CA ALA A 156 -2.33 -2.40 6.04
C ALA A 156 -3.66 -1.89 6.57
N LEU A 157 -4.60 -2.79 6.86
CA LEU A 157 -5.87 -2.43 7.46
C LEU A 157 -5.66 -1.80 8.84
N SER A 158 -4.83 -2.41 9.70
CA SER A 158 -4.44 -1.86 10.99
C SER A 158 -3.82 -0.45 10.86
N HIS A 159 -2.95 -0.23 9.88
CA HIS A 159 -2.41 1.11 9.62
C HIS A 159 -3.49 2.12 9.17
N ALA A 160 -4.45 1.69 8.36
CA ALA A 160 -5.57 2.54 7.95
C ALA A 160 -6.45 2.92 9.14
N VAL A 161 -6.82 1.94 9.97
CA VAL A 161 -7.61 2.16 11.19
C VAL A 161 -6.86 3.09 12.16
N ARG A 162 -5.57 2.83 12.38
CA ARG A 162 -4.75 3.69 13.24
C ARG A 162 -4.73 5.15 12.76
N ALA A 163 -4.58 5.38 11.47
CA ALA A 163 -4.57 6.74 10.93
C ALA A 163 -5.90 7.46 11.14
N ILE A 164 -7.02 6.75 10.97
CA ILE A 164 -8.35 7.30 11.24
C ILE A 164 -8.51 7.63 12.72
N ARG A 165 -8.17 6.72 13.63
CA ARG A 165 -8.24 6.93 15.09
C ARG A 165 -7.36 8.09 15.56
N GLN A 166 -6.16 8.22 15.03
CA GLN A 166 -5.30 9.38 15.28
C GLN A 166 -5.97 10.68 14.86
N GLN A 167 -6.62 10.68 13.70
CA GLN A 167 -7.33 11.87 13.22
C GLN A 167 -8.55 12.20 14.07
N GLU A 168 -9.33 11.22 14.49
CA GLU A 168 -10.48 11.39 15.39
C GLU A 168 -10.03 11.99 16.72
N GLU A 169 -9.04 11.38 17.38
CA GLU A 169 -8.49 11.89 18.65
C GLU A 169 -7.97 13.33 18.52
N LEU A 170 -7.33 13.63 17.39
CA LEU A 170 -6.80 14.95 17.10
C LEU A 170 -7.90 16.00 16.91
N LEU A 171 -8.97 15.67 16.20
CA LEU A 171 -10.11 16.55 15.98
C LEU A 171 -10.89 16.77 17.29
N GLU A 172 -11.11 15.73 18.08
CA GLU A 172 -11.86 15.83 19.33
C GLU A 172 -11.10 16.56 20.43
N THR A 173 -9.81 16.28 20.58
CA THR A 173 -9.02 16.73 21.74
C THR A 173 -8.00 17.80 21.42
N GLY A 174 -7.69 17.98 20.13
CA GLY A 174 -6.59 18.81 19.66
C GLY A 174 -5.21 18.30 20.06
N ARG A 175 -5.12 17.02 20.45
CA ARG A 175 -3.87 16.37 20.90
C ARG A 175 -3.86 14.91 20.47
N LEU A 176 -2.65 14.38 20.25
CA LEU A 176 -2.43 12.92 20.16
C LEU A 176 -1.70 12.46 21.41
N VAL A 177 -2.19 11.42 22.04
CA VAL A 177 -1.58 10.81 23.22
C VAL A 177 -1.13 9.38 22.88
N PHE A 178 0.14 9.08 23.12
CA PHE A 178 0.70 7.76 22.90
C PHE A 178 0.89 7.02 24.23
N PRO A 179 0.51 5.72 24.31
CA PRO A 179 -0.15 4.91 23.28
C PRO A 179 -1.54 5.42 22.96
N LEU A 180 -2.01 5.23 21.72
CA LEU A 180 -3.38 5.54 21.36
C LEU A 180 -4.35 4.87 22.35
N ARG A 181 -5.47 5.55 22.67
CA ARG A 181 -6.46 5.09 23.66
C ARG A 181 -7.00 3.71 23.27
N ASP A 182 -7.28 3.52 21.98
CA ASP A 182 -7.93 2.31 21.44
C ASP A 182 -6.92 1.30 20.87
N ARG A 183 -5.68 1.29 21.38
CA ARG A 183 -4.61 0.41 20.89
C ARG A 183 -4.95 -1.09 20.92
N ALA A 184 -5.87 -1.49 21.81
CA ALA A 184 -6.30 -2.88 21.94
C ALA A 184 -7.31 -3.30 20.85
N GLU A 185 -7.90 -2.34 20.15
CA GLU A 185 -8.89 -2.55 19.09
C GLU A 185 -8.28 -2.50 17.67
N ILE A 186 -7.00 -2.10 17.55
CA ILE A 186 -6.25 -1.93 16.31
C ILE A 186 -5.30 -3.12 16.09
#